data_9bc76977f55198b954fe96800c4672ef
#
_entry.id   9bc76977f55198b954fe96800c4672ef
#
_cell.length_a   1.000
_cell.length_b   1.000
_cell.length_c   1.000
_cell.angle_alpha   90.00
_cell.angle_beta   90.00
_cell.angle_gamma   90.00
#
_symmetry.space_group_name_H-M   'P 1'
#
loop_
_entity.id
_entity.type
_entity.pdbx_description
1 polymer ?
#
loop_
_entity_poly.entity_id
_entity_poly.type
_entity_poly.pdbx_seq_one_letter_code
_entity_poly.pdbx_strand_id
1 'polypeptide(L)'
;MTMVMFTKNREVKGLHQLFLDQIRDIYNAENQQIGAFPRFAEAALHSEYRTIVKKHFEQTKNHILRLEKIFENLGENPTDRECEAVNALIQKAHDIAEKNYGPRALEAALIAAVQYIEHYEIAGYGAVRSFARQLGDDESANLLQQTLNEEAHMDRLLSELAEYEVNSRAAEVSTRLFHA
;
A
#
# COMPACT_ATOMS: atom_id res chain seq x y z
N MET A 1 21.58 -9.16 22.32
CA MET A 1 21.70 -9.66 20.93
C MET A 1 21.08 -11.04 20.89
N THR A 2 19.77 -11.10 20.63
CA THR A 2 19.00 -12.36 20.67
C THR A 2 19.18 -13.06 19.34
N MET A 3 19.91 -14.14 19.36
CA MET A 3 20.14 -15.03 18.22
C MET A 3 18.83 -15.72 17.88
N VAL A 4 18.24 -15.43 16.71
CA VAL A 4 17.07 -16.17 16.22
C VAL A 4 17.53 -17.60 15.94
N MET A 5 17.19 -18.53 16.86
CA MET A 5 17.37 -19.95 16.63
C MET A 5 16.38 -20.42 15.57
N PHE A 6 16.88 -20.71 14.37
CA PHE A 6 16.11 -21.51 13.41
C PHE A 6 15.94 -22.91 13.96
N THR A 7 14.72 -23.25 14.42
CA THR A 7 14.38 -24.57 14.95
C THR A 7 14.57 -25.63 13.86
N LYS A 8 15.42 -26.60 14.09
CA LYS A 8 15.60 -27.84 13.30
C LYS A 8 14.25 -28.58 13.26
N ASN A 9 13.60 -28.62 12.12
CA ASN A 9 12.51 -29.49 11.64
C ASN A 9 11.37 -28.72 10.94
N ARG A 10 11.66 -27.63 10.21
CA ARG A 10 10.69 -27.12 9.23
C ARG A 10 11.06 -27.66 7.85
N GLU A 11 10.07 -28.24 7.17
CA GLU A 11 10.17 -28.56 5.75
C GLU A 11 10.68 -27.33 4.98
N VAL A 12 11.67 -27.53 4.13
CA VAL A 12 12.26 -26.43 3.34
C VAL A 12 11.29 -26.09 2.23
N LYS A 13 10.63 -24.95 2.36
CA LYS A 13 9.72 -24.43 1.34
C LYS A 13 10.52 -23.83 0.18
N GLY A 14 10.12 -24.18 -1.06
CA GLY A 14 10.74 -23.63 -2.28
C GLY A 14 10.16 -22.28 -2.70
N LEU A 15 10.66 -21.73 -3.82
CA LEU A 15 10.24 -20.44 -4.37
C LEU A 15 8.73 -20.40 -4.68
N HIS A 16 8.15 -21.51 -5.14
CA HIS A 16 6.72 -21.58 -5.42
C HIS A 16 5.88 -21.34 -4.14
N GLN A 17 6.24 -21.98 -3.03
CA GLN A 17 5.52 -21.75 -1.77
C GLN A 17 5.73 -20.33 -1.22
N LEU A 18 6.94 -19.77 -1.40
CA LEU A 18 7.19 -18.36 -1.05
C LEU A 18 6.33 -17.42 -1.88
N PHE A 19 6.20 -17.68 -3.19
CA PHE A 19 5.32 -16.92 -4.07
C PHE A 19 3.87 -16.96 -3.58
N LEU A 20 3.32 -18.16 -3.29
CA LEU A 20 1.97 -18.31 -2.75
C LEU A 20 1.78 -17.58 -1.42
N ASP A 21 2.72 -17.73 -0.49
CA ASP A 21 2.63 -17.07 0.81
C ASP A 21 2.61 -15.53 0.63
N GLN A 22 3.41 -14.98 -0.29
CA GLN A 22 3.49 -13.53 -0.53
C GLN A 22 2.31 -12.96 -1.31
N ILE A 23 1.76 -13.67 -2.32
CA ILE A 23 0.55 -13.18 -3.00
C ILE A 23 -0.68 -13.22 -2.09
N ARG A 24 -0.75 -14.15 -1.12
CA ARG A 24 -1.78 -14.17 -0.09
C ARG A 24 -1.67 -12.97 0.83
N ASP A 25 -0.46 -12.61 1.22
CA ASP A 25 -0.20 -11.44 2.06
C ASP A 25 -0.63 -10.14 1.36
N ILE A 26 -0.26 -9.97 0.07
CA ILE A 26 -0.68 -8.83 -0.74
C ILE A 26 -2.20 -8.80 -0.94
N TYR A 27 -2.83 -9.94 -1.23
CA TYR A 27 -4.28 -10.02 -1.39
C TYR A 27 -5.03 -9.54 -0.13
N ASN A 28 -4.54 -9.92 1.05
CA ASN A 28 -5.11 -9.47 2.30
C ASN A 28 -4.83 -7.98 2.57
N ALA A 29 -3.66 -7.47 2.16
CA ALA A 29 -3.33 -6.05 2.22
C ALA A 29 -4.32 -5.21 1.41
N GLU A 30 -4.58 -5.57 0.15
CA GLU A 30 -5.55 -4.90 -0.73
C GLU A 30 -6.97 -4.90 -0.14
N ASN A 31 -7.43 -6.05 0.38
CA ASN A 31 -8.74 -6.16 1.01
C ASN A 31 -8.88 -5.27 2.26
N GLN A 32 -7.84 -5.14 3.07
CA GLN A 32 -7.82 -4.24 4.23
C GLN A 32 -7.91 -2.77 3.81
N GLN A 33 -7.26 -2.40 2.71
CA GLN A 33 -7.27 -1.04 2.18
C GLN A 33 -8.64 -0.62 1.64
N ILE A 34 -9.43 -1.54 1.05
CA ILE A 34 -10.83 -1.29 0.64
C ILE A 34 -11.64 -0.68 1.79
N GLY A 35 -11.41 -1.13 3.03
CA GLY A 35 -12.06 -0.60 4.22
C GLY A 35 -11.51 0.76 4.69
N ALA A 36 -10.26 1.08 4.38
CA ALA A 36 -9.56 2.24 4.90
C ALA A 36 -9.64 3.49 3.99
N PHE A 37 -9.50 3.32 2.68
CA PHE A 37 -9.42 4.42 1.72
C PHE A 37 -10.59 5.42 1.75
N PRO A 38 -11.87 5.03 1.91
CA PRO A 38 -12.96 5.99 2.02
C PRO A 38 -12.73 7.01 3.14
N ARG A 39 -12.23 6.56 4.30
CA ARG A 39 -11.94 7.43 5.45
C ARG A 39 -10.77 8.36 5.18
N PHE A 40 -9.73 7.90 4.48
CA PHE A 40 -8.59 8.75 4.10
C PHE A 40 -9.03 9.86 3.14
N ALA A 41 -9.92 9.55 2.18
CA ALA A 41 -10.48 10.55 1.29
C ALA A 41 -11.35 11.58 2.03
N GLU A 42 -12.15 11.16 3.03
CA GLU A 42 -13.01 12.04 3.81
C GLU A 42 -12.23 12.96 4.75
N ALA A 43 -11.12 12.49 5.31
CA ALA A 43 -10.29 13.25 6.26
C ALA A 43 -9.55 14.43 5.59
N ALA A 44 -9.39 14.43 4.28
CA ALA A 44 -8.63 15.45 3.56
C ALA A 44 -9.51 16.63 3.12
N LEU A 45 -8.94 17.83 3.16
CA LEU A 45 -9.56 19.06 2.67
C LEU A 45 -9.31 19.29 1.18
N HIS A 46 -8.15 18.84 0.68
CA HIS A 46 -7.74 19.07 -0.70
C HIS A 46 -8.54 18.22 -1.68
N SER A 47 -9.19 18.89 -2.65
CA SER A 47 -10.06 18.21 -3.63
C SER A 47 -9.30 17.24 -4.53
N GLU A 48 -8.07 17.58 -4.89
CA GLU A 48 -7.22 16.74 -5.74
C GLU A 48 -6.77 15.47 -5.01
N TYR A 49 -6.33 15.59 -3.74
CA TYR A 49 -6.05 14.42 -2.91
C TYR A 49 -7.24 13.46 -2.86
N ARG A 50 -8.45 13.99 -2.57
CA ARG A 50 -9.68 13.17 -2.57
C ARG A 50 -9.93 12.49 -3.90
N THR A 51 -9.65 13.16 -5.01
CA THR A 51 -9.81 12.62 -6.35
C THR A 51 -8.82 11.48 -6.61
N ILE A 52 -7.54 11.69 -6.24
CA ILE A 52 -6.48 10.69 -6.37
C ILE A 52 -6.84 9.44 -5.57
N VAL A 53 -7.15 9.58 -4.27
CA VAL A 53 -7.46 8.46 -3.39
C VAL A 53 -8.73 7.71 -3.83
N LYS A 54 -9.78 8.42 -4.28
CA LYS A 54 -10.99 7.77 -4.81
C LYS A 54 -10.72 6.97 -6.09
N LYS A 55 -9.90 7.50 -6.98
CA LYS A 55 -9.49 6.79 -8.19
C LYS A 55 -8.69 5.53 -7.83
N HIS A 56 -7.76 5.65 -6.90
CA HIS A 56 -6.97 4.52 -6.43
C HIS A 56 -7.83 3.45 -5.76
N PHE A 57 -8.82 3.83 -4.95
CA PHE A 57 -9.79 2.88 -4.41
C PHE A 57 -10.48 2.01 -5.48
N GLU A 58 -10.81 2.58 -6.64
CA GLU A 58 -11.36 1.79 -7.75
C GLU A 58 -10.27 0.91 -8.43
N GLN A 59 -9.00 1.33 -8.42
CA GLN A 59 -7.89 0.52 -8.91
C GLN A 59 -7.63 -0.67 -7.98
N THR A 60 -7.65 -0.48 -6.67
CA THR A 60 -7.53 -1.53 -5.63
C THR A 60 -8.51 -2.68 -5.87
N LYS A 61 -9.75 -2.39 -6.24
CA LYS A 61 -10.71 -3.45 -6.62
C LYS A 61 -10.24 -4.28 -7.81
N ASN A 62 -9.60 -3.63 -8.81
CA ASN A 62 -9.05 -4.34 -9.96
C ASN A 62 -7.78 -5.12 -9.58
N HIS A 63 -6.99 -4.64 -8.61
CA HIS A 63 -5.84 -5.37 -8.07
C HIS A 63 -6.29 -6.68 -7.44
N ILE A 64 -7.33 -6.63 -6.61
CA ILE A 64 -7.95 -7.82 -5.99
C ILE A 64 -8.40 -8.81 -7.07
N LEU A 65 -9.12 -8.35 -8.11
CA LEU A 65 -9.57 -9.22 -9.21
C LEU A 65 -8.41 -9.86 -9.98
N ARG A 66 -7.29 -9.13 -10.18
CA ARG A 66 -6.09 -9.71 -10.81
C ARG A 66 -5.45 -10.79 -9.92
N LEU A 67 -5.39 -10.56 -8.61
CA LEU A 67 -4.88 -11.55 -7.65
C LEU A 67 -5.78 -12.78 -7.59
N GLU A 68 -7.10 -12.62 -7.59
CA GLU A 68 -8.06 -13.72 -7.67
C GLU A 68 -7.86 -14.54 -8.95
N LYS A 69 -7.62 -13.86 -10.08
CA LYS A 69 -7.30 -14.54 -11.34
C LYS A 69 -6.01 -15.34 -11.28
N ILE A 70 -4.97 -14.83 -10.59
CA ILE A 70 -3.73 -15.56 -10.36
C ILE A 70 -3.99 -16.80 -9.51
N PHE A 71 -4.76 -16.70 -8.42
CA PHE A 71 -5.12 -17.85 -7.59
C PHE A 71 -5.90 -18.90 -8.40
N GLU A 72 -6.87 -18.47 -9.22
CA GLU A 72 -7.61 -19.38 -10.12
C GLU A 72 -6.68 -20.15 -11.06
N ASN A 73 -5.73 -19.43 -11.72
CA ASN A 73 -4.79 -20.05 -12.66
C ASN A 73 -3.85 -21.05 -11.97
N LEU A 74 -3.50 -20.80 -10.72
CA LEU A 74 -2.65 -21.69 -9.90
C LEU A 74 -3.42 -22.86 -9.27
N GLY A 75 -4.76 -22.89 -9.34
CA GLY A 75 -5.60 -23.85 -8.63
C GLY A 75 -5.54 -23.72 -7.11
N GLU A 76 -5.24 -22.50 -6.62
CA GLU A 76 -5.06 -22.18 -5.21
C GLU A 76 -6.18 -21.25 -4.72
N ASN A 77 -6.34 -21.14 -3.41
CA ASN A 77 -7.29 -20.21 -2.80
C ASN A 77 -6.55 -19.11 -2.02
N PRO A 78 -7.06 -17.87 -2.05
CA PRO A 78 -6.65 -16.86 -1.07
C PRO A 78 -7.01 -17.34 0.34
N THR A 79 -6.28 -16.89 1.35
CA THR A 79 -6.57 -17.16 2.76
C THR A 79 -6.97 -15.90 3.47
N ASP A 80 -7.88 -15.98 4.43
CA ASP A 80 -8.37 -14.84 5.23
C ASP A 80 -7.38 -14.45 6.35
N ARG A 81 -6.08 -14.49 6.06
CA ARG A 81 -5.07 -14.10 7.03
C ARG A 81 -4.79 -12.60 6.91
N GLU A 82 -4.99 -11.87 8.00
CA GLU A 82 -4.71 -10.43 8.06
C GLU A 82 -3.24 -10.11 7.74
N CYS A 83 -2.99 -9.11 6.89
CA CYS A 83 -1.66 -8.56 6.68
C CYS A 83 -1.32 -7.59 7.82
N GLU A 84 -0.54 -8.07 8.80
CA GLU A 84 -0.19 -7.30 9.99
C GLU A 84 0.55 -5.99 9.64
N ALA A 85 1.37 -6.00 8.58
CA ALA A 85 2.15 -4.83 8.17
C ALA A 85 1.23 -3.71 7.65
N VAL A 86 0.31 -4.02 6.73
CA VAL A 86 -0.62 -3.02 6.19
C VAL A 86 -1.63 -2.59 7.26
N ASN A 87 -2.08 -3.48 8.12
CA ASN A 87 -2.93 -3.12 9.26
C ASN A 87 -2.24 -2.07 10.16
N ALA A 88 -0.97 -2.26 10.47
CA ALA A 88 -0.19 -1.29 11.26
C ALA A 88 -0.02 0.06 10.53
N LEU A 89 0.14 0.06 9.21
CA LEU A 89 0.21 1.29 8.40
C LEU A 89 -1.14 2.02 8.36
N ILE A 90 -2.23 1.30 8.19
CA ILE A 90 -3.61 1.85 8.25
C ILE A 90 -3.86 2.45 9.63
N GLN A 91 -3.51 1.73 10.71
CA GLN A 91 -3.66 2.25 12.08
C GLN A 91 -2.84 3.53 12.28
N LYS A 92 -1.60 3.57 11.77
CA LYS A 92 -0.76 4.78 11.80
C LYS A 92 -1.44 5.97 11.10
N ALA A 93 -2.11 5.74 9.98
CA ALA A 93 -2.85 6.80 9.28
C ALA A 93 -4.06 7.29 10.11
N HIS A 94 -4.78 6.39 10.79
CA HIS A 94 -5.84 6.78 11.73
C HIS A 94 -5.30 7.59 12.90
N ASP A 95 -4.20 7.14 13.53
CA ASP A 95 -3.56 7.86 14.62
C ASP A 95 -3.10 9.27 14.21
N ILE A 96 -2.68 9.44 12.96
CA ILE A 96 -2.34 10.75 12.39
C ILE A 96 -3.59 11.63 12.27
N ALA A 97 -4.71 11.08 11.81
CA ALA A 97 -5.96 11.83 11.67
C ALA A 97 -6.51 12.33 13.01
N GLU A 98 -6.22 11.63 14.11
CA GLU A 98 -6.62 12.01 15.46
C GLU A 98 -5.68 13.03 16.13
N LYS A 99 -4.50 13.26 15.56
CA LYS A 99 -3.56 14.24 16.10
C LYS A 99 -4.05 15.66 15.85
N ASN A 100 -3.81 16.53 16.83
CA ASN A 100 -4.16 17.95 16.75
C ASN A 100 -3.19 18.75 15.86
N TYR A 101 -3.00 18.30 14.61
CA TYR A 101 -2.32 19.08 13.59
C TYR A 101 -3.24 20.16 13.02
N GLY A 102 -2.68 21.32 12.65
CA GLY A 102 -3.42 22.25 11.83
C GLY A 102 -3.82 21.60 10.49
N PRO A 103 -4.95 22.02 9.87
CA PRO A 103 -5.54 21.31 8.73
C PRO A 103 -4.58 21.03 7.56
N ARG A 104 -3.66 21.97 7.27
CA ARG A 104 -2.66 21.81 6.18
C ARG A 104 -1.54 20.83 6.54
N ALA A 105 -1.09 20.84 7.79
CA ALA A 105 -0.09 19.88 8.26
C ALA A 105 -0.68 18.47 8.37
N LEU A 106 -1.96 18.35 8.74
CA LEU A 106 -2.68 17.09 8.75
C LEU A 106 -2.74 16.49 7.34
N GLU A 107 -3.02 17.30 6.34
CA GLU A 107 -3.09 16.85 4.94
C GLU A 107 -1.75 16.33 4.43
N ALA A 108 -0.64 17.06 4.71
CA ALA A 108 0.70 16.58 4.40
C ALA A 108 1.02 15.24 5.09
N ALA A 109 0.59 15.08 6.34
CA ALA A 109 0.79 13.85 7.10
C ALA A 109 -0.06 12.67 6.58
N LEU A 110 -1.29 12.93 6.11
CA LEU A 110 -2.14 11.91 5.48
C LEU A 110 -1.56 11.44 4.14
N ILE A 111 -1.03 12.35 3.31
CA ILE A 111 -0.34 11.97 2.07
C ILE A 111 0.83 11.02 2.40
N ALA A 112 1.70 11.41 3.34
CA ALA A 112 2.82 10.57 3.76
C ALA A 112 2.38 9.21 4.30
N ALA A 113 1.26 9.15 5.03
CA ALA A 113 0.73 7.90 5.56
C ALA A 113 0.24 6.95 4.46
N VAL A 114 -0.44 7.47 3.43
CA VAL A 114 -0.84 6.67 2.26
C VAL A 114 0.38 6.20 1.50
N GLN A 115 1.38 7.06 1.26
CA GLN A 115 2.62 6.66 0.58
C GLN A 115 3.37 5.52 1.28
N TYR A 116 3.30 5.39 2.60
CA TYR A 116 3.87 4.21 3.28
C TYR A 116 3.18 2.91 2.86
N ILE A 117 1.87 2.95 2.59
CA ILE A 117 1.11 1.79 2.10
C ILE A 117 1.53 1.49 0.66
N GLU A 118 1.54 2.51 -0.22
CA GLU A 118 1.98 2.37 -1.61
C GLU A 118 3.38 1.76 -1.73
N HIS A 119 4.34 2.22 -0.91
CA HIS A 119 5.70 1.67 -0.91
C HIS A 119 5.77 0.23 -0.42
N TYR A 120 4.94 -0.17 0.53
CA TYR A 120 4.79 -1.57 0.90
C TYR A 120 4.34 -2.42 -0.29
N GLU A 121 3.35 -1.95 -1.04
CA GLU A 121 2.79 -2.66 -2.19
C GLU A 121 3.73 -2.67 -3.38
N ILE A 122 4.38 -1.56 -3.69
CA ILE A 122 5.42 -1.49 -4.74
C ILE A 122 6.52 -2.54 -4.48
N ALA A 123 6.99 -2.64 -3.24
CA ALA A 123 7.99 -3.65 -2.87
C ALA A 123 7.42 -5.07 -2.98
N GLY A 124 6.22 -5.31 -2.47
CA GLY A 124 5.53 -6.60 -2.51
C GLY A 124 5.27 -7.08 -3.94
N TYR A 125 4.59 -6.26 -4.75
CA TYR A 125 4.31 -6.58 -6.16
C TYR A 125 5.57 -6.76 -6.98
N GLY A 126 6.62 -5.97 -6.74
CA GLY A 126 7.92 -6.12 -7.38
C GLY A 126 8.55 -7.49 -7.11
N ALA A 127 8.49 -7.94 -5.86
CA ALA A 127 9.01 -9.24 -5.44
C ALA A 127 8.22 -10.40 -6.07
N VAL A 128 6.89 -10.44 -5.89
CA VAL A 128 6.06 -11.55 -6.39
C VAL A 128 6.06 -11.63 -7.92
N ARG A 129 6.10 -10.50 -8.63
CA ARG A 129 6.30 -10.48 -10.08
C ARG A 129 7.63 -11.14 -10.48
N SER A 130 8.70 -10.86 -9.73
CA SER A 130 10.01 -11.47 -9.97
C SER A 130 9.97 -12.98 -9.73
N PHE A 131 9.27 -13.43 -8.67
CA PHE A 131 9.10 -14.86 -8.39
C PHE A 131 8.31 -15.56 -9.48
N ALA A 132 7.19 -14.98 -9.94
CA ALA A 132 6.40 -15.52 -11.04
C ALA A 132 7.25 -15.75 -12.29
N ARG A 133 8.07 -14.77 -12.69
CA ARG A 133 9.00 -14.91 -13.83
C ARG A 133 9.99 -16.04 -13.65
N GLN A 134 10.57 -16.19 -12.47
CA GLN A 134 11.53 -17.28 -12.19
C GLN A 134 10.86 -18.66 -12.19
N LEU A 135 9.57 -18.72 -11.90
CA LEU A 135 8.76 -19.94 -11.96
C LEU A 135 8.23 -20.24 -13.38
N GLY A 136 8.46 -19.35 -14.36
CA GLY A 136 7.99 -19.49 -15.72
C GLY A 136 6.51 -19.12 -15.90
N ASP A 137 5.90 -18.44 -14.91
CA ASP A 137 4.51 -17.97 -14.94
C ASP A 137 4.45 -16.53 -15.46
N ASP A 138 4.56 -16.40 -16.79
CA ASP A 138 4.54 -15.08 -17.45
C ASP A 138 3.17 -14.41 -17.39
N GLU A 139 2.07 -15.18 -17.29
CA GLU A 139 0.71 -14.63 -17.17
C GLU A 139 0.55 -13.92 -15.83
N SER A 140 0.85 -14.58 -14.73
CA SER A 140 0.85 -13.95 -13.39
C SER A 140 1.81 -12.78 -13.32
N ALA A 141 3.02 -12.91 -13.89
CA ALA A 141 4.00 -11.83 -13.90
C ALA A 141 3.49 -10.56 -14.61
N ASN A 142 2.72 -10.73 -15.71
CA ASN A 142 2.14 -9.62 -16.45
C ASN A 142 0.98 -8.95 -15.70
N LEU A 143 0.12 -9.72 -15.02
CA LEU A 143 -0.94 -9.16 -14.15
C LEU A 143 -0.35 -8.36 -12.99
N LEU A 144 0.65 -8.91 -12.32
CA LEU A 144 1.36 -8.25 -11.21
C LEU A 144 2.10 -6.98 -11.68
N GLN A 145 2.66 -6.97 -12.90
CA GLN A 145 3.30 -5.78 -13.47
C GLN A 145 2.30 -4.66 -13.72
N GLN A 146 1.07 -4.96 -14.15
CA GLN A 146 0.02 -3.95 -14.34
C GLN A 146 -0.27 -3.24 -13.01
N THR A 147 -0.51 -4.02 -11.95
CA THR A 147 -0.75 -3.46 -10.61
C THR A 147 0.46 -2.65 -10.12
N LEU A 148 1.67 -3.19 -10.21
CA LEU A 148 2.89 -2.47 -9.82
C LEU A 148 3.03 -1.10 -10.51
N ASN A 149 2.63 -1.00 -11.79
CA ASN A 149 2.66 0.28 -12.50
C ASN A 149 1.61 1.27 -11.97
N GLU A 150 0.46 0.76 -11.55
CA GLU A 150 -0.63 1.58 -10.98
C GLU A 150 -0.25 2.10 -9.59
N GLU A 151 0.39 1.28 -8.72
CA GLU A 151 0.93 1.69 -7.43
C GLU A 151 2.03 2.74 -7.56
N ALA A 152 3.00 2.50 -8.43
CA ALA A 152 4.07 3.46 -8.69
C ALA A 152 3.54 4.78 -9.30
N HIS A 153 2.43 4.74 -10.02
CA HIS A 153 1.78 5.95 -10.52
C HIS A 153 1.06 6.71 -9.41
N MET A 154 0.36 6.00 -8.52
CA MET A 154 -0.31 6.60 -7.36
C MET A 154 0.69 7.32 -6.44
N ASP A 155 1.78 6.65 -6.06
CA ASP A 155 2.85 7.23 -5.23
C ASP A 155 3.43 8.51 -5.87
N ARG A 156 3.67 8.49 -7.19
CA ARG A 156 4.15 9.68 -7.90
C ARG A 156 3.15 10.83 -7.86
N LEU A 157 1.84 10.57 -8.07
CA LEU A 157 0.81 11.61 -7.99
C LEU A 157 0.73 12.22 -6.58
N LEU A 158 0.86 11.41 -5.54
CA LEU A 158 0.89 11.88 -4.16
C LEU A 158 2.15 12.71 -3.88
N SER A 159 3.31 12.30 -4.39
CA SER A 159 4.55 13.06 -4.29
C SER A 159 4.44 14.43 -4.97
N GLU A 160 3.93 14.47 -6.20
CA GLU A 160 3.72 15.71 -6.94
C GLU A 160 2.77 16.66 -6.19
N LEU A 161 1.64 16.16 -5.70
CA LEU A 161 0.70 16.93 -4.91
C LEU A 161 1.32 17.47 -3.61
N ALA A 162 2.09 16.63 -2.91
CA ALA A 162 2.77 17.02 -1.68
C ALA A 162 3.78 18.14 -1.94
N GLU A 163 4.66 17.97 -2.92
CA GLU A 163 5.78 18.89 -3.18
C GLU A 163 5.32 20.22 -3.75
N TYR A 164 4.40 20.21 -4.71
CA TYR A 164 4.01 21.42 -5.42
C TYR A 164 2.91 22.22 -4.72
N GLU A 165 2.07 21.58 -3.90
CA GLU A 165 0.92 22.27 -3.32
C GLU A 165 0.84 22.16 -1.78
N VAL A 166 0.81 20.95 -1.23
CA VAL A 166 0.40 20.77 0.15
C VAL A 166 1.49 21.19 1.14
N ASN A 167 2.75 20.77 0.92
CA ASN A 167 3.85 21.04 1.84
C ASN A 167 4.18 22.54 1.92
N SER A 168 4.17 23.24 0.80
CA SER A 168 4.41 24.69 0.78
C SER A 168 3.36 25.47 1.59
N ARG A 169 2.08 25.11 1.41
CA ARG A 169 0.97 25.72 2.15
C ARG A 169 1.01 25.38 3.66
N ALA A 170 1.49 24.18 4.02
CA ALA A 170 1.68 23.80 5.42
C ALA A 170 2.81 24.60 6.08
N ALA A 171 3.92 24.81 5.35
CA ALA A 171 5.06 25.60 5.83
C ALA A 171 4.72 27.08 6.07
N GLU A 172 3.91 27.72 5.22
CA GLU A 172 3.47 29.12 5.37
C GLU A 172 2.75 29.39 6.70
N VAL A 173 1.94 28.44 7.18
CA VAL A 173 1.24 28.55 8.47
C VAL A 173 2.22 28.45 9.62
N SER A 174 3.19 27.56 9.54
CA SER A 174 4.20 27.39 10.57
C SER A 174 5.06 28.65 10.74
N THR A 175 5.47 29.28 9.64
CA THR A 175 6.27 30.51 9.67
C THR A 175 5.55 31.68 10.34
N ARG A 176 4.24 31.81 10.15
CA ARG A 176 3.44 32.87 10.80
C ARG A 176 3.30 32.67 12.32
N LEU A 177 3.30 31.44 12.79
CA LEU A 177 3.20 31.12 14.22
C LEU A 177 4.51 31.34 14.99
N PHE A 178 5.66 31.28 14.29
CA PHE A 178 6.98 31.53 14.91
C PHE A 178 7.38 33.01 14.93
N HIS A 179 6.68 33.88 14.21
CA HIS A 179 6.97 35.31 14.11
C HIS A 179 5.89 36.22 14.74
N ALA A 180 4.90 35.63 15.40
CA ALA A 180 3.87 36.28 16.17
C ALA A 180 4.13 36.13 17.67
#